data_87f3e438650d30eca10abbb6b2b70bbf
#
_entry.id   87f3e438650d30eca10abbb6b2b70bbf
#
_cell.length_a   1.000
_cell.length_b   1.000
_cell.length_c   1.000
_cell.angle_alpha   90.00
_cell.angle_beta   90.00
_cell.angle_gamma   90.00
#
_symmetry.space_group_name_H-M   'P 1'
#
loop_
_entity.id
_entity.type
_entity.pdbx_description
1 polymer ?
#
loop_
_entity_poly.entity_id
_entity_poly.type
_entity_poly.pdbx_seq_one_letter_code
_entity_poly.pdbx_strand_id
1 'polypeptide(L)'
;MNEPEEKLFDEKGSLLLFRKATEDDIDLMLKLMSSDKYEFITILRGMIPDDKDLLKLLDMMSGAKIVFPERKKIYKTLEKVFIYNYVSSRGFSQQSYVIMAKQYKKRVTQVKAIVDTMVRFLERNGENTLEETDLEEDILNEE
;
A
#
# COMPACT_ATOMS: atom_id res chain seq x y z
N MET A 1 36.66 -12.12 -19.51
CA MET A 1 36.20 -12.22 -19.04
C MET A 1 35.25 -12.40 -18.94
N ASN A 2 34.75 -12.65 -18.87
CA ASN A 2 33.87 -12.76 -18.78
C ASN A 2 33.03 -12.52 -18.00
N GLU A 3 33.07 -12.00 -17.58
CA GLU A 3 32.34 -11.56 -16.68
C GLU A 3 31.04 -11.39 -17.05
N PRO A 4 30.75 -11.03 -18.00
CA PRO A 4 29.41 -10.76 -18.30
C PRO A 4 28.58 -11.91 -18.18
N GLU A 5 29.13 -12.96 -18.46
CA GLU A 5 28.35 -13.99 -18.29
C GLU A 5 28.14 -14.27 -17.03
N GLU A 6 28.72 -13.54 -16.20
CA GLU A 6 28.42 -13.73 -14.97
C GLU A 6 27.01 -13.58 -14.81
N LYS A 7 26.39 -14.15 -13.87
CA LYS A 7 25.01 -14.03 -13.62
C LYS A 7 24.68 -12.66 -13.22
N LEU A 8 23.65 -12.10 -13.75
CA LEU A 8 23.17 -10.82 -13.28
C LEU A 8 22.49 -10.94 -11.94
N PHE A 9 21.98 -12.14 -11.60
CA PHE A 9 21.32 -12.34 -10.33
C PHE A 9 22.00 -13.43 -9.55
N ASP A 10 22.01 -13.32 -8.23
CA ASP A 10 22.56 -14.39 -7.40
C ASP A 10 21.47 -15.39 -7.12
N GLU A 11 21.75 -16.36 -6.25
CA GLU A 11 20.82 -17.40 -5.99
C GLU A 11 19.59 -16.93 -5.35
N LYS A 12 19.60 -15.79 -4.73
CA LYS A 12 18.42 -15.28 -4.05
C LYS A 12 17.68 -14.27 -4.89
N GLY A 13 18.08 -14.08 -6.13
CA GLY A 13 17.39 -13.15 -6.99
C GLY A 13 17.91 -11.73 -6.96
N SER A 14 18.90 -11.45 -6.15
CA SER A 14 19.46 -10.10 -6.10
C SER A 14 20.46 -9.93 -7.24
N LEU A 15 20.54 -8.72 -7.76
CA LEU A 15 21.48 -8.45 -8.82
C LEU A 15 22.90 -8.42 -8.26
N LEU A 16 23.79 -9.21 -8.84
CA LEU A 16 25.15 -9.21 -8.38
C LEU A 16 25.82 -7.86 -8.57
N LEU A 17 25.44 -7.11 -9.60
CA LEU A 17 26.00 -5.81 -9.80
C LEU A 17 25.71 -4.87 -8.64
N PHE A 18 24.58 -5.03 -7.97
CA PHE A 18 24.24 -4.17 -6.85
C PHE A 18 25.26 -4.32 -5.74
N ARG A 19 25.82 -5.50 -5.57
CA ARG A 19 26.78 -5.73 -4.50
C ARG A 19 28.10 -5.05 -4.78
N LYS A 20 28.41 -4.85 -6.05
CA LYS A 20 29.67 -4.23 -6.42
C LYS A 20 29.56 -2.72 -6.50
N ALA A 21 28.36 -2.18 -6.49
CA ALA A 21 28.17 -0.76 -6.67
C ALA A 21 28.58 0.00 -5.41
N THR A 22 29.30 1.09 -5.58
CA THR A 22 29.63 1.96 -4.46
C THR A 22 28.45 2.87 -4.22
N GLU A 23 28.49 3.60 -3.12
CA GLU A 23 27.43 4.54 -2.83
C GLU A 23 27.34 5.62 -3.89
N ASP A 24 28.48 6.05 -4.44
CA ASP A 24 28.47 7.05 -5.49
C ASP A 24 27.83 6.50 -6.75
N ASP A 25 28.08 5.23 -7.06
CA ASP A 25 27.48 4.59 -8.22
C ASP A 25 25.96 4.56 -8.08
N ILE A 26 25.48 4.19 -6.91
CA ILE A 26 24.05 4.09 -6.67
C ILE A 26 23.42 5.47 -6.75
N ASP A 27 24.06 6.48 -6.15
CA ASP A 27 23.54 7.83 -6.18
C ASP A 27 23.40 8.32 -7.63
N LEU A 28 24.41 8.12 -8.44
CA LEU A 28 24.36 8.55 -9.82
C LEU A 28 23.29 7.81 -10.60
N MET A 29 23.18 6.51 -10.37
CA MET A 29 22.17 5.70 -11.05
C MET A 29 20.76 6.21 -10.71
N LEU A 30 20.51 6.48 -9.44
CA LEU A 30 19.19 6.94 -9.03
C LEU A 30 18.88 8.32 -9.62
N LYS A 31 19.89 9.18 -9.71
CA LYS A 31 19.69 10.49 -10.33
C LYS A 31 19.37 10.36 -11.82
N LEU A 32 20.06 9.46 -12.49
CA LEU A 32 19.80 9.25 -13.90
C LEU A 32 18.41 8.71 -14.13
N MET A 33 17.99 7.74 -13.34
CA MET A 33 16.67 7.17 -13.49
C MET A 33 15.59 8.18 -13.18
N SER A 34 15.79 9.01 -12.15
CA SER A 34 14.74 9.96 -11.79
C SER A 34 14.63 11.08 -12.81
N SER A 35 15.69 11.40 -13.55
CA SER A 35 15.59 12.43 -14.55
C SER A 35 15.06 11.89 -15.88
N ASP A 36 14.93 10.59 -16.00
CA ASP A 36 14.38 9.98 -17.20
C ASP A 36 12.88 9.89 -17.03
N LYS A 37 12.32 8.73 -16.87
CA LYS A 37 10.88 8.59 -16.72
C LYS A 37 10.48 8.04 -15.38
N TYR A 38 11.40 7.96 -14.46
CA TYR A 38 11.11 7.40 -13.16
C TYR A 38 11.22 8.49 -12.09
N GLU A 39 10.53 9.62 -12.35
CA GLU A 39 10.58 10.73 -11.43
C GLU A 39 10.17 10.38 -10.03
N PHE A 40 9.33 9.36 -9.88
CA PHE A 40 8.87 8.99 -8.55
C PHE A 40 10.04 8.58 -7.66
N ILE A 41 11.20 8.27 -8.25
CA ILE A 41 12.36 7.91 -7.44
C ILE A 41 12.81 9.09 -6.59
N THR A 42 12.65 10.31 -7.09
CA THR A 42 12.99 11.49 -6.30
C THR A 42 12.15 11.55 -5.03
N ILE A 43 10.87 11.22 -5.16
CA ILE A 43 9.99 11.20 -4.00
C ILE A 43 10.41 10.10 -3.03
N LEU A 44 10.71 8.92 -3.57
CA LEU A 44 11.09 7.80 -2.73
C LEU A 44 12.39 8.07 -1.99
N ARG A 45 13.32 8.77 -2.62
CA ARG A 45 14.59 9.10 -1.96
C ARG A 45 14.37 10.04 -0.78
N GLY A 46 13.33 10.86 -0.84
CA GLY A 46 13.00 11.71 0.28
C GLY A 46 12.44 10.95 1.45
N MET A 47 11.86 9.78 1.19
CA MET A 47 11.22 8.99 2.24
C MET A 47 12.10 7.84 2.70
N ILE A 48 12.99 7.35 1.85
CA ILE A 48 13.89 6.26 2.18
C ILE A 48 15.30 6.82 2.01
N PRO A 49 15.89 7.33 3.09
CA PRO A 49 17.18 8.01 2.99
C PRO A 49 18.35 7.13 2.59
N ASP A 50 18.28 5.85 2.94
CA ASP A 50 19.37 4.95 2.62
C ASP A 50 19.22 4.48 1.20
N ASP A 51 20.14 4.87 0.32
CA ASP A 51 20.05 4.52 -1.08
C ASP A 51 20.11 3.01 -1.30
N LYS A 52 20.77 2.28 -0.44
CA LYS A 52 20.82 0.83 -0.60
C LYS A 52 19.49 0.18 -0.28
N ASP A 53 18.78 0.72 0.70
CA ASP A 53 17.46 0.23 1.01
C ASP A 53 16.50 0.55 -0.15
N LEU A 54 16.64 1.72 -0.73
CA LEU A 54 15.81 2.08 -1.88
C LEU A 54 16.12 1.16 -3.05
N LEU A 55 17.38 0.85 -3.27
CA LEU A 55 17.75 -0.05 -4.34
C LEU A 55 17.16 -1.43 -4.14
N LYS A 56 17.15 -1.91 -2.91
CA LYS A 56 16.53 -3.20 -2.61
C LYS A 56 15.04 -3.18 -2.93
N LEU A 57 14.39 -2.06 -2.60
CA LEU A 57 12.97 -1.95 -2.89
C LEU A 57 12.74 -1.96 -4.40
N LEU A 58 13.55 -1.22 -5.15
CA LEU A 58 13.40 -1.19 -6.59
C LEU A 58 13.64 -2.56 -7.20
N ASP A 59 14.61 -3.30 -6.66
CA ASP A 59 14.88 -4.64 -7.14
C ASP A 59 13.70 -5.57 -6.88
N MET A 60 13.14 -5.50 -5.68
CA MET A 60 12.00 -6.34 -5.32
C MET A 60 10.78 -6.04 -6.19
N MET A 61 10.63 -4.77 -6.59
CA MET A 61 9.48 -4.38 -7.39
C MET A 61 9.79 -4.34 -8.87
N SER A 62 10.95 -4.88 -9.26
CA SER A 62 11.41 -4.80 -10.63
C SER A 62 10.39 -5.38 -11.59
N GLY A 63 10.05 -4.62 -12.61
CA GLY A 63 9.09 -5.06 -13.61
C GLY A 63 7.64 -5.03 -13.18
N ALA A 64 7.36 -4.71 -11.92
CA ALA A 64 5.99 -4.70 -11.44
C ALA A 64 5.24 -3.49 -11.96
N LYS A 65 3.96 -3.68 -12.22
CA LYS A 65 3.09 -2.58 -12.59
C LYS A 65 2.37 -2.18 -11.33
N ILE A 66 2.61 -0.95 -10.89
CA ILE A 66 2.03 -0.49 -9.65
C ILE A 66 1.06 0.62 -9.94
N VAL A 67 -0.12 0.52 -9.35
CA VAL A 67 -1.11 1.56 -9.48
C VAL A 67 -1.25 2.21 -8.12
N PHE A 68 -0.98 3.51 -8.06
CA PHE A 68 -1.13 4.24 -6.81
C PHE A 68 -2.55 4.78 -6.73
N PRO A 69 -3.18 4.68 -5.57
CA PRO A 69 -4.54 5.19 -5.44
C PRO A 69 -4.56 6.71 -5.55
N GLU A 70 -5.63 7.24 -6.13
CA GLU A 70 -5.80 8.66 -6.21
C GLU A 70 -6.03 9.22 -4.81
N ARG A 71 -5.69 10.49 -4.63
CA ARG A 71 -5.87 11.14 -3.33
C ARG A 71 -7.31 11.02 -2.85
N LYS A 72 -8.25 11.16 -3.76
CA LYS A 72 -9.66 11.05 -3.40
C LYS A 72 -9.97 9.68 -2.82
N LYS A 73 -9.40 8.64 -3.41
CA LYS A 73 -9.62 7.27 -2.92
C LYS A 73 -9.02 7.09 -1.53
N ILE A 74 -7.84 7.67 -1.31
CA ILE A 74 -7.19 7.58 -0.01
C ILE A 74 -8.07 8.26 1.04
N TYR A 75 -8.56 9.45 0.74
CA TYR A 75 -9.38 10.19 1.69
C TYR A 75 -10.70 9.49 1.97
N LYS A 76 -11.32 8.91 0.94
CA LYS A 76 -12.57 8.21 1.15
C LYS A 76 -12.38 6.96 2.00
N THR A 77 -11.25 6.29 1.82
CA THR A 77 -10.98 5.11 2.63
C THR A 77 -10.75 5.49 4.08
N LEU A 78 -10.03 6.61 4.31
CA LEU A 78 -9.80 7.09 5.66
C LEU A 78 -11.11 7.52 6.30
N GLU A 79 -12.00 8.10 5.53
CA GLU A 79 -13.32 8.49 6.04
C GLU A 79 -14.07 7.27 6.56
N LYS A 80 -14.00 6.16 5.85
CA LYS A 80 -14.66 4.95 6.29
C LYS A 80 -14.08 4.45 7.62
N VAL A 81 -12.78 4.58 7.78
CA VAL A 81 -12.13 4.18 9.01
C VAL A 81 -12.59 5.08 10.16
N PHE A 82 -12.68 6.39 9.92
CA PHE A 82 -13.14 7.30 10.95
C PHE A 82 -14.59 7.00 11.35
N ILE A 83 -15.43 6.73 10.37
CA ILE A 83 -16.82 6.38 10.65
C ILE A 83 -16.90 5.12 11.51
N TYR A 84 -16.15 4.10 11.11
CA TYR A 84 -16.17 2.86 11.87
C TYR A 84 -15.67 3.06 13.30
N ASN A 85 -14.56 3.79 13.45
CA ASN A 85 -13.99 4.00 14.77
C ASN A 85 -14.97 4.74 15.69
N TYR A 86 -15.65 5.73 15.13
CA TYR A 86 -16.60 6.49 15.94
C TYR A 86 -17.77 5.61 16.37
N VAL A 87 -18.35 4.88 15.42
CA VAL A 87 -19.52 4.05 15.71
C VAL A 87 -19.16 2.93 16.67
N SER A 88 -18.01 2.27 16.44
CA SER A 88 -17.65 1.15 17.29
C SER A 88 -17.34 1.61 18.72
N SER A 89 -16.75 2.80 18.86
CA SER A 89 -16.42 3.30 20.19
C SER A 89 -17.68 3.64 20.97
N ARG A 90 -18.81 3.76 20.31
CA ARG A 90 -20.08 4.04 20.97
C ARG A 90 -21.01 2.84 20.95
N GLY A 91 -20.43 1.67 20.82
CA GLY A 91 -21.21 0.44 20.92
C GLY A 91 -22.20 0.24 19.80
N PHE A 92 -21.91 0.82 18.63
CA PHE A 92 -22.77 0.67 17.45
C PHE A 92 -24.18 1.20 17.72
N SER A 93 -24.27 2.29 18.46
CA SER A 93 -25.58 2.85 18.80
C SER A 93 -26.22 3.51 17.59
N GLN A 94 -27.53 3.50 17.55
CA GLN A 94 -28.27 4.12 16.47
C GLN A 94 -27.90 5.61 16.36
N GLN A 95 -27.72 6.26 17.49
CA GLN A 95 -27.37 7.66 17.49
C GLN A 95 -26.01 7.90 16.83
N SER A 96 -25.06 7.00 17.03
CA SER A 96 -23.75 7.16 16.42
C SER A 96 -23.83 7.08 14.90
N TYR A 97 -24.69 6.22 14.38
CA TYR A 97 -24.89 6.14 12.94
C TYR A 97 -25.48 7.46 12.40
N VAL A 98 -26.44 8.01 13.14
CA VAL A 98 -27.07 9.26 12.71
C VAL A 98 -26.07 10.40 12.72
N ILE A 99 -25.24 10.47 13.74
CA ILE A 99 -24.25 11.53 13.86
C ILE A 99 -23.24 11.45 12.70
N MET A 100 -22.77 10.25 12.40
CA MET A 100 -21.81 10.10 11.31
C MET A 100 -22.45 10.38 9.96
N ALA A 101 -23.72 9.97 9.78
CA ALA A 101 -24.42 10.26 8.54
C ALA A 101 -24.50 11.78 8.32
N LYS A 102 -24.76 12.51 9.37
CA LYS A 102 -24.84 13.94 9.25
C LYS A 102 -23.49 14.57 9.00
N GLN A 103 -22.48 14.12 9.72
CA GLN A 103 -21.17 14.70 9.60
C GLN A 103 -20.58 14.51 8.20
N TYR A 104 -20.79 13.36 7.61
CA TYR A 104 -20.20 13.04 6.32
C TYR A 104 -21.20 13.13 5.17
N LYS A 105 -22.36 13.69 5.46
CA LYS A 105 -23.40 13.94 4.44
C LYS A 105 -23.76 12.67 3.68
N LYS A 106 -24.05 11.63 4.45
CA LYS A 106 -24.45 10.35 3.90
C LYS A 106 -25.78 9.95 4.53
N ARG A 107 -26.40 8.93 3.96
CA ARG A 107 -27.59 8.40 4.54
C ARG A 107 -27.20 7.42 5.64
N VAL A 108 -28.08 7.24 6.60
CA VAL A 108 -27.81 6.31 7.70
C VAL A 108 -27.56 4.91 7.16
N THR A 109 -28.30 4.52 6.12
CA THR A 109 -28.10 3.19 5.52
C THR A 109 -26.70 3.05 4.92
N GLN A 110 -26.16 4.13 4.36
CA GLN A 110 -24.80 4.09 3.81
C GLN A 110 -23.80 3.94 4.93
N VAL A 111 -24.00 4.64 6.04
CA VAL A 111 -23.09 4.53 7.17
C VAL A 111 -23.13 3.12 7.74
N LYS A 112 -24.32 2.53 7.84
CA LYS A 112 -24.44 1.16 8.33
C LYS A 112 -23.72 0.19 7.42
N ALA A 113 -23.84 0.38 6.11
CA ALA A 113 -23.17 -0.49 5.15
C ALA A 113 -21.66 -0.41 5.30
N ILE A 114 -21.14 0.81 5.51
CA ILE A 114 -19.71 1.01 5.70
C ILE A 114 -19.25 0.27 6.95
N VAL A 115 -19.98 0.44 8.04
CA VAL A 115 -19.60 -0.16 9.30
C VAL A 115 -19.67 -1.68 9.21
N ASP A 116 -20.72 -2.21 8.57
CA ASP A 116 -20.86 -3.65 8.45
C ASP A 116 -19.73 -4.25 7.63
N THR A 117 -19.32 -3.55 6.59
CA THR A 117 -18.21 -4.03 5.77
C THR A 117 -16.92 -4.05 6.59
N MET A 118 -16.70 -3.01 7.39
CA MET A 118 -15.52 -2.95 8.23
C MET A 118 -15.52 -4.03 9.29
N VAL A 119 -16.67 -4.29 9.90
CA VAL A 119 -16.77 -5.33 10.91
C VAL A 119 -16.42 -6.68 10.32
N ARG A 120 -16.96 -6.98 9.13
CA ARG A 120 -16.67 -8.26 8.50
C ARG A 120 -15.20 -8.37 8.12
N PHE A 121 -14.63 -7.28 7.62
CA PHE A 121 -13.22 -7.28 7.25
C PHE A 121 -12.36 -7.57 8.48
N LEU A 122 -12.65 -6.92 9.59
CA LEU A 122 -11.86 -7.09 10.80
C LEU A 122 -12.02 -8.47 11.42
N GLU A 123 -13.22 -9.01 11.36
CA GLU A 123 -13.44 -10.35 11.88
C GLU A 123 -12.64 -11.38 11.12
N ARG A 124 -12.65 -11.29 9.79
CA ARG A 124 -11.91 -12.24 9.02
C ARG A 124 -10.41 -12.08 9.19
N ASN A 125 -9.96 -10.82 9.23
CA ASN A 125 -8.56 -10.56 9.41
C ASN A 125 -8.08 -11.02 10.76
N GLY A 126 -8.91 -10.90 11.79
CA GLY A 126 -8.53 -11.29 13.13
C GLY A 126 -8.64 -12.77 13.38
N GLU A 127 -9.46 -13.45 12.58
CA GLU A 127 -9.65 -14.84 12.83
C GLU A 127 -8.57 -15.70 12.27
N ASN A 128 -8.25 -15.50 11.01
CA ASN A 128 -7.40 -16.48 10.43
C ASN A 128 -6.89 -16.04 9.10
N THR A 129 -5.62 -15.99 8.92
CA THR A 129 -5.09 -15.63 7.64
C THR A 129 -5.34 -16.70 6.59
N LEU A 130 -5.71 -17.88 7.02
CA LEU A 130 -5.99 -18.91 6.06
C LEU A 130 -7.24 -18.63 5.26
N GLU A 131 -8.04 -17.66 5.69
CA GLU A 131 -9.25 -17.35 4.99
C GLU A 131 -9.14 -16.09 4.19
N GLU A 132 -7.95 -15.77 3.76
CA GLU A 132 -7.76 -14.56 2.99
C GLU A 132 -8.54 -14.57 1.70
N THR A 133 -8.68 -15.72 1.09
CA THR A 133 -9.45 -15.80 -0.15
C THR A 133 -10.89 -15.40 0.08
N ASP A 134 -11.47 -15.87 1.18
CA ASP A 134 -12.83 -15.52 1.49
C ASP A 134 -12.93 -14.04 1.78
N LEU A 135 -11.93 -13.47 2.45
CA LEU A 135 -11.92 -12.08 2.74
C LEU A 135 -11.94 -11.26 1.45
N GLU A 136 -11.11 -11.61 0.49
CA GLU A 136 -11.08 -10.89 -0.76
C GLU A 136 -12.40 -10.98 -1.50
N GLU A 137 -13.00 -12.15 -1.49
CA GLU A 137 -14.25 -12.34 -2.15
C GLU A 137 -15.32 -11.48 -1.53
N ASP A 138 -15.37 -11.45 -0.22
CA ASP A 138 -16.37 -10.65 0.47
C ASP A 138 -16.19 -9.18 0.23
N ILE A 139 -14.95 -8.69 0.22
CA ILE A 139 -14.70 -7.29 -0.02
C ILE A 139 -15.14 -6.91 -1.41
N LEU A 140 -14.87 -7.75 -2.39
CA LEU A 140 -15.28 -7.46 -3.75
C LEU A 140 -16.79 -7.46 -3.88
N ASN A 141 -17.45 -8.36 -3.18
CA ASN A 141 -18.89 -8.42 -3.26
C ASN A 141 -19.57 -7.23 -2.59
N GLU A 142 -18.88 -6.59 -1.67
CA GLU A 142 -19.47 -5.44 -1.00
C GLU A 142 -19.37 -4.20 -1.83
N GLU A 143 -18.56 -4.22 -2.85
CA GLU A 143 -18.45 -3.08 -3.70
C GLU A 143 -19.71 -2.90 -4.50
#